data_1f6495c05ebfafaebd8b3df1fc8f2c40
#
_entry.id   1f6495c05ebfafaebd8b3df1fc8f2c40
#
_cell.length_a   1.000
_cell.length_b   1.000
_cell.length_c   1.000
_cell.angle_alpha   90.00
_cell.angle_beta   90.00
_cell.angle_gamma   90.00
#
_symmetry.space_group_name_H-M   'P 1'
#
loop_
_entity.id
_entity.type
_entity.pdbx_description
1 polymer ?
#
loop_
_entity_poly.entity_id
_entity_poly.type
_entity_poly.pdbx_seq_one_letter_code
_entity_poly.pdbx_strand_id
1 'polypeptide(L)'
;MWVLFAFGSALFAGITAVLAKLGIEKTNSYLVTALRTVIVVLFAWLMVLVAGSFESIAEISGKTFLFLILSGLATGASWICYFKALQMGDVNKVVSIDKSSTILTMLFAFLFLKEGLSIIKVLAMALMGTGTYLMLGRQHQKPNASDRKPEKNGAWMIYALLSAVFASLTAILGKVGIAGVE
;
A
#
# COMPACT_ATOMS: atom_id res chain seq x y z
N MET A 1 -22.04 2.16 7.90
CA MET A 1 -21.53 2.76 6.61
C MET A 1 -20.06 2.46 6.38
N TRP A 2 -19.13 2.81 7.30
CA TRP A 2 -17.69 2.63 7.09
C TRP A 2 -17.26 1.20 6.74
N VAL A 3 -17.90 0.16 7.27
CA VAL A 3 -17.61 -1.24 6.99
C VAL A 3 -17.85 -1.59 5.53
N LEU A 4 -18.96 -1.12 4.93
CA LEU A 4 -19.25 -1.34 3.51
C LEU A 4 -18.19 -0.69 2.60
N PHE A 5 -17.76 0.53 2.94
CA PHE A 5 -16.68 1.20 2.21
C PHE A 5 -15.34 0.47 2.36
N ALA A 6 -15.05 -0.11 3.54
CA ALA A 6 -13.85 -0.89 3.76
C ALA A 6 -13.83 -2.17 2.90
N PHE A 7 -14.95 -2.91 2.83
CA PHE A 7 -15.06 -4.09 1.96
C PHE A 7 -14.99 -3.72 0.48
N GLY A 8 -15.66 -2.64 0.06
CA GLY A 8 -15.56 -2.13 -1.30
C GLY A 8 -14.12 -1.76 -1.68
N SER A 9 -13.42 -1.04 -0.80
CA SER A 9 -12.01 -0.70 -0.99
C SER A 9 -11.12 -1.95 -1.11
N ALA A 10 -11.34 -2.95 -0.28
CA ALA A 10 -10.58 -4.20 -0.33
C ALA A 10 -10.81 -4.96 -1.65
N LEU A 11 -12.05 -5.00 -2.16
CA LEU A 11 -12.40 -5.60 -3.45
C LEU A 11 -11.66 -4.89 -4.60
N PHE A 12 -11.77 -3.57 -4.67
CA PHE A 12 -11.09 -2.78 -5.71
C PHE A 12 -9.57 -2.88 -5.60
N ALA A 13 -9.00 -2.94 -4.40
CA ALA A 13 -7.57 -3.15 -4.21
C ALA A 13 -7.12 -4.52 -4.74
N GLY A 14 -7.91 -5.58 -4.54
CA GLY A 14 -7.64 -6.90 -5.11
C GLY A 14 -7.68 -6.89 -6.64
N ILE A 15 -8.73 -6.31 -7.22
CA ILE A 15 -8.85 -6.16 -8.69
C ILE A 15 -7.65 -5.37 -9.24
N THR A 16 -7.28 -4.27 -8.59
CA THR A 16 -6.12 -3.44 -8.98
C THR A 16 -4.82 -4.23 -8.99
N ALA A 17 -4.59 -5.10 -8.00
CA ALA A 17 -3.38 -5.92 -7.94
C ALA A 17 -3.29 -6.91 -9.12
N VAL A 18 -4.40 -7.53 -9.50
CA VAL A 18 -4.46 -8.46 -10.65
C VAL A 18 -4.26 -7.70 -11.96
N LEU A 19 -4.97 -6.59 -12.17
CA LEU A 19 -4.84 -5.76 -13.38
C LEU A 19 -3.43 -5.17 -13.51
N ALA A 20 -2.84 -4.74 -12.39
CA ALA A 20 -1.47 -4.26 -12.38
C ALA A 20 -0.49 -5.34 -12.84
N LYS A 21 -0.64 -6.59 -12.37
CA LYS A 21 0.22 -7.70 -12.81
C LYS A 21 0.12 -7.93 -14.31
N LEU A 22 -1.08 -7.95 -14.85
CA LEU A 22 -1.31 -8.15 -16.29
C LEU A 22 -0.70 -7.01 -17.14
N GLY A 23 -0.81 -5.77 -16.67
CA GLY A 23 -0.33 -4.59 -17.39
C GLY A 23 1.18 -4.35 -17.30
N ILE A 24 1.87 -4.88 -16.26
CA ILE A 24 3.24 -4.49 -15.94
C ILE A 24 4.31 -5.42 -16.54
N GLU A 25 3.94 -6.57 -17.09
CA GLU A 25 4.88 -7.64 -17.49
C GLU A 25 6.02 -7.17 -18.40
N LYS A 26 5.76 -6.20 -19.28
CA LYS A 26 6.71 -5.68 -20.28
C LYS A 26 7.03 -4.20 -20.11
N THR A 27 6.52 -3.55 -19.06
CA THR A 27 6.61 -2.10 -18.89
C THR A 27 7.52 -1.74 -17.72
N ASN A 28 8.26 -0.64 -17.83
CA ASN A 28 9.12 -0.16 -16.75
C ASN A 28 8.27 0.25 -15.52
N SER A 29 8.65 -0.23 -14.32
CA SER A 29 7.93 0.06 -13.08
C SER A 29 7.79 1.56 -12.77
N TYR A 30 8.79 2.36 -13.13
CA TYR A 30 8.73 3.83 -12.98
C TYR A 30 7.64 4.45 -13.85
N LEU A 31 7.56 4.01 -15.12
CA LEU A 31 6.52 4.51 -16.04
C LEU A 31 5.12 4.13 -15.58
N VAL A 32 4.94 2.89 -15.12
CA VAL A 32 3.65 2.43 -14.58
C VAL A 32 3.25 3.24 -13.36
N THR A 33 4.19 3.48 -12.44
CA THR A 33 3.95 4.33 -11.25
C THR A 33 3.55 5.74 -11.67
N ALA A 34 4.27 6.35 -12.61
CA ALA A 34 3.99 7.71 -13.08
C ALA A 34 2.59 7.82 -13.71
N LEU A 35 2.26 6.94 -14.66
CA LEU A 35 0.95 6.92 -15.34
C LEU A 35 -0.18 6.73 -14.34
N ARG A 36 -0.04 5.79 -13.41
CA ARG A 36 -1.02 5.57 -12.36
C ARG A 36 -1.19 6.80 -11.48
N THR A 37 -0.09 7.46 -11.10
CA THR A 37 -0.14 8.65 -10.24
C THR A 37 -0.90 9.79 -10.93
N VAL A 38 -0.72 10.00 -12.23
CA VAL A 38 -1.49 10.99 -13.00
C VAL A 38 -2.99 10.71 -12.89
N ILE A 39 -3.42 9.47 -13.10
CA ILE A 39 -4.83 9.09 -13.02
C ILE A 39 -5.37 9.32 -11.59
N VAL A 40 -4.59 8.93 -10.56
CA VAL A 40 -4.97 9.14 -9.15
C VAL A 40 -5.11 10.62 -8.83
N VAL A 41 -4.20 11.46 -9.30
CA VAL A 41 -4.25 12.92 -9.09
C VAL A 41 -5.48 13.53 -9.76
N LEU A 42 -5.76 13.17 -11.01
CA LEU A 42 -6.96 13.65 -11.72
C LEU A 42 -8.24 13.25 -10.97
N PHE A 43 -8.31 12.01 -10.52
CA PHE A 43 -9.47 11.52 -9.76
C PHE A 43 -9.60 12.19 -8.39
N ALA A 44 -8.48 12.42 -7.70
CA ALA A 44 -8.46 13.13 -6.42
C ALA A 44 -8.98 14.57 -6.57
N TRP A 45 -8.53 15.30 -7.60
CA TRP A 45 -9.04 16.65 -7.89
C TRP A 45 -10.52 16.65 -8.26
N LEU A 46 -10.98 15.66 -9.03
CA LEU A 46 -12.40 15.49 -9.30
C LEU A 46 -13.20 15.34 -8.00
N MET A 47 -12.70 14.56 -7.05
CA MET A 47 -13.36 14.39 -5.75
C MET A 47 -13.38 15.66 -4.92
N VAL A 48 -12.31 16.47 -4.94
CA VAL A 48 -12.28 17.79 -4.29
C VAL A 48 -13.32 18.73 -4.90
N LEU A 49 -13.46 18.72 -6.22
CA LEU A 49 -14.51 19.49 -6.94
C LEU A 49 -15.91 19.08 -6.51
N VAL A 50 -16.18 17.76 -6.49
CA VAL A 50 -17.51 17.23 -6.11
C VAL A 50 -17.83 17.51 -4.65
N ALA A 51 -16.83 17.44 -3.76
CA ALA A 51 -16.98 17.71 -2.33
C ALA A 51 -17.07 19.18 -1.98
N GLY A 52 -16.74 20.11 -2.93
CA GLY A 52 -16.76 21.56 -2.69
C GLY A 52 -15.70 22.03 -1.68
N SER A 53 -14.63 21.25 -1.45
CA SER A 53 -13.66 21.48 -0.36
C SER A 53 -12.48 22.39 -0.76
N PHE A 54 -12.64 23.25 -1.77
CA PHE A 54 -11.54 24.14 -2.21
C PHE A 54 -11.12 25.17 -1.17
N GLU A 55 -12.06 25.68 -0.39
CA GLU A 55 -11.79 26.72 0.61
C GLU A 55 -10.91 26.18 1.73
N SER A 56 -11.04 24.91 2.09
CA SER A 56 -10.23 24.25 3.13
C SER A 56 -8.75 24.14 2.77
N ILE A 57 -8.37 24.29 1.50
CA ILE A 57 -6.96 24.23 1.07
C ILE A 57 -6.16 25.40 1.64
N ALA A 58 -6.77 26.60 1.76
CA ALA A 58 -6.13 27.79 2.28
C ALA A 58 -5.86 27.72 3.81
N GLU A 59 -6.57 26.83 4.52
CA GLU A 59 -6.46 26.65 5.96
C GLU A 59 -5.38 25.63 6.36
N ILE A 60 -4.78 24.95 5.38
CA ILE A 60 -3.76 23.93 5.62
C ILE A 60 -2.49 24.58 6.19
N SER A 61 -2.10 24.17 7.40
CA SER A 61 -0.86 24.65 8.03
C SER A 61 0.38 24.21 7.25
N GLY A 62 1.47 25.01 7.29
CA GLY A 62 2.74 24.65 6.65
C GLY A 62 3.31 23.33 7.19
N LYS A 63 3.07 22.99 8.46
CA LYS A 63 3.44 21.71 9.05
C LYS A 63 2.70 20.55 8.40
N THR A 64 1.39 20.67 8.29
CA THR A 64 0.53 19.67 7.60
C THR A 64 1.00 19.45 6.17
N PHE A 65 1.26 20.55 5.44
CA PHE A 65 1.72 20.48 4.05
C PHE A 65 3.07 19.73 3.93
N LEU A 66 4.03 19.98 4.82
CA LEU A 66 5.31 19.27 4.87
C LEU A 66 5.10 17.75 5.06
N PHE A 67 4.27 17.36 6.04
CA PHE A 67 3.98 15.95 6.30
C PHE A 67 3.26 15.26 5.15
N LEU A 68 2.36 15.97 4.48
CA LEU A 68 1.67 15.45 3.28
C LEU A 68 2.64 15.26 2.11
N ILE A 69 3.60 16.17 1.89
CA ILE A 69 4.66 15.99 0.89
C ILE A 69 5.52 14.76 1.22
N LEU A 70 5.98 14.63 2.47
CA LEU A 70 6.77 13.47 2.88
C LEU A 70 5.99 12.16 2.74
N SER A 71 4.70 12.16 3.09
CA SER A 71 3.81 11.04 2.89
C SER A 71 3.66 10.69 1.40
N GLY A 72 3.52 11.70 0.53
CA GLY A 72 3.46 11.52 -0.92
C GLY A 72 4.74 10.91 -1.51
N LEU A 73 5.91 11.38 -1.06
CA LEU A 73 7.21 10.82 -1.48
C LEU A 73 7.35 9.35 -1.03
N ALA A 74 6.97 9.04 0.22
CA ALA A 74 6.96 7.67 0.73
C ALA A 74 6.00 6.78 -0.07
N THR A 75 4.82 7.31 -0.44
CA THR A 75 3.86 6.61 -1.32
C THR A 75 4.47 6.28 -2.67
N GLY A 76 5.13 7.24 -3.31
CA GLY A 76 5.80 7.03 -4.60
C GLY A 76 6.88 5.95 -4.52
N ALA A 77 7.73 6.00 -3.48
CA ALA A 77 8.75 4.99 -3.23
C ALA A 77 8.13 3.59 -3.00
N SER A 78 7.05 3.51 -2.20
CA SER A 78 6.31 2.27 -1.98
C SER A 78 5.81 1.67 -3.29
N TRP A 79 5.17 2.45 -4.16
CA TRP A 79 4.63 1.96 -5.43
C TRP A 79 5.71 1.51 -6.41
N ILE A 80 6.83 2.21 -6.48
CA ILE A 80 7.97 1.80 -7.33
C ILE A 80 8.48 0.43 -6.87
N CYS A 81 8.69 0.25 -5.57
CA CYS A 81 9.12 -1.02 -4.99
C CYS A 81 8.07 -2.12 -5.22
N TYR A 82 6.79 -1.83 -5.00
CA TYR A 82 5.70 -2.77 -5.21
C TYR A 82 5.62 -3.29 -6.64
N PHE A 83 5.63 -2.38 -7.63
CA PHE A 83 5.58 -2.79 -9.03
C PHE A 83 6.84 -3.54 -9.45
N LYS A 84 8.01 -3.17 -8.91
CA LYS A 84 9.23 -3.93 -9.14
C LYS A 84 9.13 -5.34 -8.57
N ALA A 85 8.60 -5.48 -7.36
CA ALA A 85 8.35 -6.79 -6.75
C ALA A 85 7.37 -7.63 -7.59
N LEU A 86 6.27 -7.02 -8.08
CA LEU A 86 5.29 -7.69 -8.93
C LEU A 86 5.87 -8.16 -10.27
N GLN A 87 6.84 -7.44 -10.84
CA GLN A 87 7.54 -7.86 -12.07
C GLN A 87 8.38 -9.10 -11.87
N MET A 88 8.97 -9.24 -10.68
CA MET A 88 9.97 -10.28 -10.37
C MET A 88 9.39 -11.49 -9.64
N GLY A 89 8.28 -11.30 -8.89
CA GLY A 89 7.71 -12.28 -8.00
C GLY A 89 6.27 -12.69 -8.36
N ASP A 90 5.77 -13.65 -7.58
CA ASP A 90 4.38 -14.10 -7.63
C ASP A 90 3.45 -13.06 -6.97
N VAL A 91 2.30 -12.76 -7.63
CA VAL A 91 1.33 -11.76 -7.16
C VAL A 91 0.88 -12.03 -5.73
N ASN A 92 0.51 -13.28 -5.44
CA ASN A 92 -0.05 -13.62 -4.13
C ASN A 92 0.97 -13.39 -3.01
N LYS A 93 2.24 -13.77 -3.25
CA LYS A 93 3.33 -13.56 -2.30
C LYS A 93 3.63 -12.07 -2.11
N VAL A 94 3.77 -11.33 -3.22
CA VAL A 94 4.07 -9.89 -3.17
C VAL A 94 2.96 -9.10 -2.49
N VAL A 95 1.69 -9.36 -2.86
CA VAL A 95 0.53 -8.69 -2.26
C VAL A 95 0.43 -9.03 -0.76
N SER A 96 0.68 -10.28 -0.37
CA SER A 96 0.62 -10.69 1.04
C SER A 96 1.66 -9.96 1.89
N ILE A 97 2.90 -9.82 1.39
CA ILE A 97 3.96 -9.07 2.07
C ILE A 97 3.62 -7.57 2.09
N ASP A 98 3.15 -7.00 1.00
CA ASP A 98 2.76 -5.59 0.95
C ASP A 98 1.64 -5.28 1.94
N LYS A 99 0.63 -6.15 2.06
CA LYS A 99 -0.47 -5.99 3.04
C LYS A 99 -0.03 -6.16 4.50
N SER A 100 1.12 -6.79 4.77
CA SER A 100 1.71 -6.80 6.11
C SER A 100 2.15 -5.39 6.56
N SER A 101 2.22 -4.41 5.65
CA SER A 101 2.40 -2.99 5.99
C SER A 101 1.39 -2.47 7.01
N THR A 102 0.18 -3.03 7.04
CA THR A 102 -0.83 -2.68 8.05
C THR A 102 -0.37 -3.06 9.46
N ILE A 103 0.28 -4.21 9.62
CA ILE A 103 0.88 -4.64 10.90
C ILE A 103 2.00 -3.66 11.30
N LEU A 104 2.88 -3.32 10.35
CA LEU A 104 3.95 -2.32 10.57
C LEU A 104 3.37 -0.96 10.93
N THR A 105 2.29 -0.53 10.28
CA THR A 105 1.60 0.73 10.60
C THR A 105 1.07 0.73 12.02
N MET A 106 0.46 -0.36 12.48
CA MET A 106 -0.03 -0.49 13.87
C MET A 106 1.13 -0.46 14.87
N LEU A 107 2.25 -1.13 14.58
CA LEU A 107 3.46 -1.09 15.40
C LEU A 107 4.06 0.32 15.46
N PHE A 108 4.18 0.99 14.32
CA PHE A 108 4.70 2.36 14.27
C PHE A 108 3.77 3.36 14.97
N ALA A 109 2.44 3.19 14.84
CA ALA A 109 1.47 4.01 15.57
C ALA A 109 1.64 3.84 17.09
N PHE A 110 1.85 2.62 17.56
CA PHE A 110 2.15 2.36 18.97
C PHE A 110 3.47 3.02 19.42
N LEU A 111 4.56 2.86 18.62
CA LEU A 111 5.89 3.36 18.98
C LEU A 111 6.00 4.88 18.89
N PHE A 112 5.53 5.49 17.80
CA PHE A 112 5.73 6.90 17.50
C PHE A 112 4.57 7.79 17.98
N LEU A 113 3.33 7.30 17.87
CA LEU A 113 2.16 8.07 18.28
C LEU A 113 1.71 7.72 19.71
N LYS A 114 2.36 6.76 20.36
CA LYS A 114 2.02 6.26 21.72
C LYS A 114 0.55 5.84 21.84
N GLU A 115 -0.04 5.33 20.74
CA GLU A 115 -1.39 4.83 20.75
C GLU A 115 -1.49 3.53 21.55
N GLY A 116 -2.53 3.40 22.39
CA GLY A 116 -2.79 2.17 23.13
C GLY A 116 -3.06 0.98 22.18
N LEU A 117 -2.41 -0.16 22.45
CA LEU A 117 -2.72 -1.42 21.81
C LEU A 117 -3.97 -2.02 22.48
N SER A 118 -5.12 -1.93 21.83
CA SER A 118 -6.32 -2.66 22.25
C SER A 118 -6.16 -4.16 21.96
N ILE A 119 -6.76 -5.02 22.77
CA ILE A 119 -6.80 -6.48 22.54
C ILE A 119 -7.31 -6.79 21.12
N ILE A 120 -8.29 -6.03 20.62
CA ILE A 120 -8.82 -6.18 19.26
C ILE A 120 -7.74 -5.90 18.20
N LYS A 121 -6.89 -4.87 18.39
CA LYS A 121 -5.77 -4.57 17.48
C LYS A 121 -4.75 -5.71 17.47
N VAL A 122 -4.42 -6.27 18.63
CA VAL A 122 -3.47 -7.39 18.75
C VAL A 122 -4.01 -8.64 18.06
N LEU A 123 -5.29 -8.98 18.28
CA LEU A 123 -5.96 -10.10 17.59
C LEU A 123 -5.97 -9.90 16.07
N ALA A 124 -6.28 -8.68 15.60
CA ALA A 124 -6.27 -8.36 14.18
C ALA A 124 -4.86 -8.53 13.57
N MET A 125 -3.80 -8.07 14.28
CA MET A 125 -2.41 -8.26 13.85
C MET A 125 -2.03 -9.74 13.77
N ALA A 126 -2.42 -10.55 14.77
CA ALA A 126 -2.17 -11.98 14.79
C ALA A 126 -2.89 -12.69 13.64
N LEU A 127 -4.15 -12.33 13.38
CA LEU A 127 -4.94 -12.89 12.29
C LEU A 127 -4.37 -12.54 10.92
N MET A 128 -3.96 -11.27 10.72
CA MET A 128 -3.30 -10.83 9.49
C MET A 128 -1.95 -11.53 9.29
N GLY A 129 -1.13 -11.64 10.34
CA GLY A 129 0.15 -12.32 10.28
C GLY A 129 -0.01 -13.80 9.93
N THR A 130 -0.97 -14.48 10.54
CA THR A 130 -1.30 -15.88 10.24
C THR A 130 -1.80 -16.03 8.79
N GLY A 131 -2.68 -15.14 8.33
CA GLY A 131 -3.16 -15.13 6.94
C GLY A 131 -2.02 -14.94 5.93
N THR A 132 -1.12 -13.99 6.18
CA THR A 132 0.07 -13.76 5.35
C THR A 132 0.96 -15.00 5.32
N TYR A 133 1.24 -15.60 6.47
CA TYR A 133 2.04 -16.81 6.57
C TYR A 133 1.43 -17.99 5.80
N LEU A 134 0.12 -18.20 5.93
CA LEU A 134 -0.60 -19.25 5.18
C LEU A 134 -0.56 -19.02 3.67
N MET A 135 -0.66 -17.77 3.22
CA MET A 135 -0.56 -17.44 1.80
C MET A 135 0.84 -17.68 1.26
N LEU A 136 1.89 -17.40 2.03
CA LEU A 136 3.27 -17.66 1.64
C LEU A 136 3.59 -19.17 1.60
N GLY A 137 3.03 -19.93 2.56
CA GLY A 137 3.30 -21.37 2.69
C GLY A 137 2.51 -22.27 1.73
N ARG A 138 1.35 -21.85 1.24
CA ARG A 138 0.41 -22.70 0.52
C ARG A 138 0.76 -22.98 -0.95
N GLN A 139 1.79 -22.36 -1.50
CA GLN A 139 2.20 -22.53 -2.90
C GLN A 139 3.26 -23.63 -3.12
N HIS A 140 3.08 -24.80 -2.52
CA HIS A 140 3.82 -26.02 -2.92
C HIS A 140 3.09 -26.85 -3.98
N GLN A 141 1.94 -26.42 -4.52
CA GLN A 141 1.30 -27.12 -5.64
C GLN A 141 1.84 -26.58 -6.96
N LYS A 142 2.51 -27.46 -7.68
CA LYS A 142 3.17 -27.30 -8.97
C LYS A 142 2.32 -26.55 -9.99
N PRO A 143 2.70 -25.37 -10.47
CA PRO A 143 2.30 -24.92 -11.79
C PRO A 143 3.05 -25.73 -12.84
N ASN A 144 2.40 -26.05 -13.96
CA ASN A 144 2.99 -26.73 -15.10
C ASN A 144 4.33 -26.10 -15.49
N ALA A 145 5.31 -26.94 -15.82
CA ALA A 145 6.72 -26.58 -16.04
C ALA A 145 6.98 -25.59 -17.20
N SER A 146 5.96 -25.21 -17.99
CA SER A 146 6.08 -24.30 -19.14
C SER A 146 5.96 -22.82 -18.83
N ASP A 147 5.46 -22.40 -17.65
CA ASP A 147 5.24 -20.98 -17.32
C ASP A 147 6.25 -20.41 -16.29
N ARG A 148 7.28 -21.14 -15.95
CA ARG A 148 8.31 -20.65 -15.03
C ARG A 148 9.26 -19.69 -15.74
N LYS A 149 8.98 -18.39 -15.67
CA LYS A 149 10.10 -17.43 -15.64
C LYS A 149 10.89 -17.72 -14.36
N PRO A 150 12.23 -17.92 -14.43
CA PRO A 150 13.03 -18.22 -13.25
C PRO A 150 12.83 -17.09 -12.22
N GLU A 151 12.44 -17.46 -11.01
CA GLU A 151 12.36 -16.58 -9.85
C GLU A 151 13.79 -16.03 -9.63
N LYS A 152 14.10 -14.87 -10.22
CA LYS A 152 15.42 -14.25 -10.13
C LYS A 152 15.67 -13.89 -8.68
N ASN A 153 16.54 -14.69 -8.02
CA ASN A 153 17.19 -14.41 -6.74
C ASN A 153 16.34 -13.57 -5.79
N GLY A 154 15.65 -14.12 -4.81
CA GLY A 154 15.02 -13.47 -3.66
C GLY A 154 14.83 -11.94 -3.62
N ALA A 155 15.29 -11.22 -4.64
CA ALA A 155 15.25 -9.76 -4.77
C ALA A 155 13.80 -9.21 -4.75
N TRP A 156 12.83 -9.97 -5.29
CA TRP A 156 11.42 -9.59 -5.23
C TRP A 156 10.94 -9.40 -3.78
N MET A 157 11.44 -10.21 -2.85
CA MET A 157 11.07 -10.13 -1.43
C MET A 157 11.62 -8.86 -0.78
N ILE A 158 12.84 -8.44 -1.14
CA ILE A 158 13.44 -7.19 -0.66
C ILE A 158 12.59 -6.01 -1.13
N TYR A 159 12.20 -5.98 -2.40
CA TYR A 159 11.32 -4.92 -2.93
C TYR A 159 9.93 -4.95 -2.29
N ALA A 160 9.35 -6.12 -2.04
CA ALA A 160 8.07 -6.24 -1.35
C ALA A 160 8.14 -5.74 0.11
N LEU A 161 9.21 -6.07 0.83
CA LEU A 161 9.43 -5.57 2.20
C LEU A 161 9.66 -4.05 2.22
N LEU A 162 10.47 -3.52 1.30
CA LEU A 162 10.65 -2.06 1.17
C LEU A 162 9.32 -1.36 0.85
N SER A 163 8.49 -1.93 -0.02
CA SER A 163 7.15 -1.42 -0.29
C SER A 163 6.32 -1.35 0.99
N ALA A 164 6.31 -2.42 1.79
CA ALA A 164 5.55 -2.47 3.04
C ALA A 164 6.06 -1.43 4.07
N VAL A 165 7.38 -1.22 4.18
CA VAL A 165 7.97 -0.19 5.05
C VAL A 165 7.55 1.21 4.59
N PHE A 166 7.72 1.53 3.31
CA PHE A 166 7.32 2.83 2.78
C PHE A 166 5.80 3.07 2.87
N ALA A 167 4.97 2.03 2.67
CA ALA A 167 3.52 2.12 2.85
C ALA A 167 3.14 2.43 4.29
N SER A 168 3.81 1.81 5.28
CA SER A 168 3.58 2.12 6.69
C SER A 168 4.06 3.53 7.07
N LEU A 169 5.19 4.00 6.53
CA LEU A 169 5.63 5.39 6.69
C LEU A 169 4.63 6.39 6.10
N THR A 170 4.10 6.11 4.92
CA THR A 170 3.03 6.92 4.30
C THR A 170 1.86 7.11 5.26
N ALA A 171 1.37 6.01 5.85
CA ALA A 171 0.22 6.05 6.75
C ALA A 171 0.51 6.86 8.04
N ILE A 172 1.70 6.71 8.62
CA ILE A 172 2.08 7.45 9.84
C ILE A 172 2.29 8.94 9.54
N LEU A 173 3.03 9.26 8.47
CA LEU A 173 3.26 10.66 8.08
C LEU A 173 1.93 11.36 7.72
N GLY A 174 1.04 10.68 6.98
CA GLY A 174 -0.28 11.19 6.70
C GLY A 174 -1.08 11.45 7.97
N LYS A 175 -1.10 10.49 8.91
CA LYS A 175 -1.81 10.64 10.17
C LYS A 175 -1.28 11.81 11.02
N VAL A 176 0.05 11.97 11.11
CA VAL A 176 0.64 13.11 11.80
C VAL A 176 0.33 14.43 11.09
N GLY A 177 0.32 14.41 9.77
CA GLY A 177 0.02 15.59 8.95
C GLY A 177 -1.39 16.11 9.14
N ILE A 178 -2.39 15.20 9.18
CA ILE A 178 -3.81 15.59 9.32
C ILE A 178 -4.25 15.73 10.79
N ALA A 179 -3.38 15.48 11.76
CA ALA A 179 -3.71 15.66 13.17
C ALA A 179 -3.97 17.15 13.44
N GLY A 180 -5.22 17.50 13.74
CA GLY A 180 -5.67 18.89 13.98
C GLY A 180 -6.20 19.61 12.74
N VAL A 181 -6.43 18.93 11.65
CA VAL A 181 -7.22 19.40 10.50
C VAL A 181 -8.62 18.79 10.62
N GLU A 182 -9.64 19.61 10.81
CA GLU A 182 -11.06 19.20 10.84
C GLU A 182 -11.64 19.09 9.43
#